data_8a224d4d043dfcb5c4984f84c40225ed
#
_entry.id   8a224d4d043dfcb5c4984f84c40225ed
#
_cell.length_a   1.000
_cell.length_b   1.000
_cell.length_c   1.000
_cell.angle_alpha   90.00
_cell.angle_beta   90.00
_cell.angle_gamma   90.00
#
_symmetry.space_group_name_H-M   'P 1'
#
loop_
_entity.id
_entity.type
_entity.pdbx_description
1 polymer ?
#
loop_
_entity_poly.entity_id
_entity_poly.type
_entity_poly.pdbx_seq_one_letter_code
_entity_poly.pdbx_strand_id
1 'polypeptide(L)'
;MKEEHIVTEELKARIADDGVEFIYAMFVEMHGKPCAKLVPVTAIDDLLEVGAGFAGFAAGPMSQTPADPDILALPDPSSYTVLPWQPNVAAMQCDATVEGEEWPYAPRVILKRAVARVAEQNLVLKSGVEAEYSMLHRNDDGSFRPADERDTSMLPCYDARGLTTMLDHLTTVSRHMDAMGWGNYANDHEDANGQFEQNFGYSDALTTSDRLVVLRLMMHTLARRQGLYATFMPKPFTDKTGNGLHMHLSLWSADGDEPLFESDHDARGLGLSELAYQFLGGGLDHAQGL
;
A
#
# COMPACT_ATOMS: atom_id res chain seq x y z
N MET A 1 23.23 9.51 -15.18
CA MET A 1 24.25 10.36 -14.47
C MET A 1 23.79 11.81 -14.26
N LYS A 2 23.54 12.65 -15.31
CA LYS A 2 23.11 14.05 -15.07
C LYS A 2 21.68 14.15 -14.52
N GLU A 3 20.74 13.38 -15.04
CA GLU A 3 19.34 13.37 -14.60
C GLU A 3 19.21 12.76 -13.19
N GLU A 4 19.86 11.66 -12.89
CA GLU A 4 19.90 11.06 -11.57
C GLU A 4 20.47 12.01 -10.50
N HIS A 5 21.51 12.74 -10.84
CA HIS A 5 22.09 13.74 -9.92
C HIS A 5 21.13 14.90 -9.64
N ILE A 6 20.37 15.34 -10.64
CA ILE A 6 19.35 16.40 -10.47
C ILE A 6 18.24 15.91 -9.56
N VAL A 7 17.70 14.72 -9.78
CA VAL A 7 16.65 14.12 -8.95
C VAL A 7 17.11 13.96 -7.49
N THR A 8 18.36 13.57 -7.28
CA THR A 8 18.95 13.42 -5.94
C THR A 8 19.02 14.75 -5.19
N GLU A 9 19.50 15.82 -5.84
CA GLU A 9 19.62 17.14 -5.21
C GLU A 9 18.23 17.77 -4.96
N GLU A 10 17.27 17.60 -5.86
CA GLU A 10 15.88 18.03 -5.66
C GLU A 10 15.23 17.31 -4.47
N LEU A 11 15.45 16.01 -4.32
CA LEU A 11 14.96 15.24 -3.19
C LEU A 11 15.57 15.73 -1.88
N LYS A 12 16.87 15.99 -1.82
CA LYS A 12 17.55 16.51 -0.62
C LYS A 12 17.02 17.88 -0.22
N ALA A 13 16.80 18.76 -1.20
CA ALA A 13 16.20 20.07 -0.95
C ALA A 13 14.79 19.91 -0.37
N ARG A 14 13.97 19.02 -0.94
CA ARG A 14 12.61 18.72 -0.44
C ARG A 14 12.64 18.15 0.97
N ILE A 15 13.53 17.20 1.28
CA ILE A 15 13.71 16.65 2.62
C ILE A 15 14.02 17.75 3.64
N ALA A 16 14.89 18.69 3.29
CA ALA A 16 15.25 19.82 4.14
C ALA A 16 14.08 20.79 4.35
N ASP A 17 13.36 21.13 3.28
CA ASP A 17 12.19 22.04 3.33
C ASP A 17 11.03 21.42 4.15
N ASP A 18 10.83 20.10 4.04
CA ASP A 18 9.82 19.36 4.81
C ASP A 18 10.22 19.17 6.29
N GLY A 19 11.46 19.50 6.68
CA GLY A 19 11.97 19.33 8.05
C GLY A 19 12.08 17.88 8.49
N VAL A 20 12.29 16.96 7.55
CA VAL A 20 12.43 15.53 7.82
C VAL A 20 13.83 15.24 8.38
N GLU A 21 13.87 14.50 9.48
CA GLU A 21 15.11 14.09 10.15
C GLU A 21 15.47 12.62 9.91
N PHE A 22 14.47 11.78 9.61
CA PHE A 22 14.64 10.35 9.43
C PHE A 22 13.83 9.83 8.24
N ILE A 23 14.40 8.83 7.57
CA ILE A 23 13.76 8.12 6.44
C ILE A 23 13.52 6.66 6.84
N TYR A 24 12.29 6.18 6.70
CA TYR A 24 12.02 4.74 6.61
C TYR A 24 12.40 4.25 5.22
N ALA A 25 13.54 3.58 5.10
CA ALA A 25 13.88 2.80 3.89
C ALA A 25 13.13 1.47 3.99
N MET A 26 12.05 1.32 3.18
CA MET A 26 11.08 0.23 3.32
C MET A 26 11.03 -0.64 2.07
N PHE A 27 10.90 -1.94 2.26
CA PHE A 27 10.48 -2.88 1.22
C PHE A 27 9.50 -3.90 1.79
N VAL A 28 8.73 -4.56 0.93
CA VAL A 28 7.79 -5.61 1.34
C VAL A 28 8.40 -6.98 0.99
N GLU A 29 8.43 -7.89 1.97
CA GLU A 29 8.82 -9.28 1.72
C GLU A 29 7.64 -10.12 1.18
N MET A 30 7.89 -11.35 0.75
CA MET A 30 6.92 -12.19 0.01
C MET A 30 5.59 -12.47 0.72
N HIS A 31 5.51 -12.32 2.05
CA HIS A 31 4.27 -12.51 2.81
C HIS A 31 3.54 -11.19 3.07
N GLY A 32 3.97 -10.10 2.44
CA GLY A 32 3.36 -8.78 2.59
C GLY A 32 3.74 -8.04 3.87
N LYS A 33 4.77 -8.51 4.61
CA LYS A 33 5.27 -7.79 5.77
C LYS A 33 6.18 -6.64 5.31
N PRO A 34 5.91 -5.38 5.70
CA PRO A 34 6.83 -4.28 5.46
C PRO A 34 8.07 -4.44 6.37
N CYS A 35 9.24 -4.46 5.75
CA CYS A 35 10.54 -4.41 6.40
C CYS A 35 11.10 -3.01 6.24
N ALA A 36 11.69 -2.44 7.29
CA ALA A 36 12.24 -1.08 7.24
C ALA A 36 13.47 -0.91 8.11
N LYS A 37 14.34 -0.02 7.69
CA LYS A 37 15.33 0.63 8.56
C LYS A 37 15.02 2.12 8.66
N LEU A 38 15.17 2.66 9.86
CA LEU A 38 15.07 4.10 10.11
C LEU A 38 16.47 4.70 9.95
N VAL A 39 16.67 5.47 8.89
CA VAL A 39 17.95 6.05 8.50
C VAL A 39 17.91 7.55 8.79
N PRO A 40 18.88 8.13 9.53
CA PRO A 40 18.97 9.57 9.74
C PRO A 40 19.31 10.27 8.41
N VAL A 41 18.73 11.45 8.19
CA VAL A 41 18.96 12.23 6.95
C VAL A 41 20.44 12.59 6.75
N THR A 42 21.24 12.62 7.82
CA THR A 42 22.69 12.80 7.70
C THR A 42 23.41 11.68 6.93
N ALA A 43 22.76 10.53 6.75
CA ALA A 43 23.26 9.39 5.96
C ALA A 43 22.50 9.22 4.64
N ILE A 44 21.82 10.28 4.15
CA ILE A 44 20.97 10.20 2.94
C ILE A 44 21.78 9.87 1.68
N ASP A 45 23.00 10.37 1.57
CA ASP A 45 23.85 10.11 0.41
C ASP A 45 24.19 8.62 0.31
N ASP A 46 24.63 8.01 1.41
CA ASP A 46 24.90 6.56 1.46
C ASP A 46 23.64 5.74 1.19
N LEU A 47 22.48 6.19 1.72
CA LEU A 47 21.21 5.52 1.51
C LEU A 47 20.81 5.53 0.01
N LEU A 48 20.99 6.65 -0.69
CA LEU A 48 20.61 6.77 -2.10
C LEU A 48 21.62 6.08 -3.03
N GLU A 49 22.91 6.03 -2.66
CA GLU A 49 23.95 5.43 -3.48
C GLU A 49 24.06 3.92 -3.27
N VAL A 50 24.01 3.46 -2.02
CA VAL A 50 24.28 2.06 -1.64
C VAL A 50 23.01 1.32 -1.25
N GLY A 51 22.03 2.03 -0.69
CA GLY A 51 20.82 1.43 -0.12
C GLY A 51 20.98 1.05 1.35
N ALA A 52 19.89 0.56 1.94
CA ALA A 52 19.88 0.03 3.30
C ALA A 52 20.07 -1.49 3.29
N GLY A 53 21.11 -2.00 3.98
CA GLY A 53 21.42 -3.44 4.05
C GLY A 53 20.48 -4.19 5.00
N PHE A 54 20.03 -5.38 4.60
CA PHE A 54 19.21 -6.29 5.41
C PHE A 54 19.75 -7.72 5.27
N ALA A 55 19.87 -8.40 6.40
CA ALA A 55 20.10 -9.85 6.38
C ALA A 55 18.82 -10.54 5.86
N GLY A 56 18.83 -10.97 4.61
CA GLY A 56 17.64 -11.47 3.92
C GLY A 56 16.96 -12.64 4.61
N PHE A 57 17.74 -13.55 5.19
CA PHE A 57 17.21 -14.68 5.97
C PHE A 57 16.38 -14.24 7.20
N ALA A 58 16.62 -13.04 7.74
CA ALA A 58 15.92 -12.49 8.88
C ALA A 58 14.73 -11.60 8.46
N ALA A 59 14.71 -11.11 7.23
CA ALA A 59 13.63 -10.29 6.72
C ALA A 59 12.34 -11.08 6.53
N GLY A 60 12.45 -12.35 6.10
CA GLY A 60 11.33 -13.26 5.88
C GLY A 60 11.81 -14.51 5.13
N PRO A 61 10.93 -15.47 4.83
CA PRO A 61 11.30 -16.68 4.09
C PRO A 61 11.53 -16.38 2.60
N MET A 62 12.57 -15.65 2.30
CA MET A 62 12.97 -15.26 0.94
C MET A 62 14.02 -16.20 0.34
N SER A 63 14.05 -17.45 0.82
CA SER A 63 14.98 -18.51 0.39
C SER A 63 16.47 -18.22 0.64
N GLN A 64 16.79 -17.29 1.54
CA GLN A 64 18.16 -16.98 1.94
C GLN A 64 18.54 -17.67 3.26
N THR A 65 19.82 -17.95 3.39
CA THR A 65 20.46 -18.48 4.59
C THR A 65 21.44 -17.44 5.18
N PRO A 66 21.94 -17.61 6.41
CA PRO A 66 22.96 -16.72 6.97
C PRO A 66 24.28 -16.63 6.17
N ALA A 67 24.51 -17.53 5.23
CA ALA A 67 25.70 -17.53 4.36
C ALA A 67 25.50 -16.76 3.05
N ASP A 68 24.26 -16.39 2.74
CA ASP A 68 23.95 -15.63 1.52
C ASP A 68 24.23 -14.14 1.69
N PRO A 69 24.51 -13.41 0.60
CA PRO A 69 24.69 -11.96 0.62
C PRO A 69 23.47 -11.22 1.19
N ASP A 70 23.71 -10.06 1.80
CA ASP A 70 22.63 -9.18 2.27
C ASP A 70 21.77 -8.66 1.11
N ILE A 71 20.52 -8.41 1.42
CA ILE A 71 19.63 -7.60 0.56
C ILE A 71 20.00 -6.13 0.77
N LEU A 72 20.22 -5.40 -0.30
CA LEU A 72 20.29 -3.95 -0.31
C LEU A 72 18.95 -3.39 -0.80
N ALA A 73 18.29 -2.61 0.05
CA ALA A 73 17.05 -1.92 -0.27
C ALA A 73 17.38 -0.51 -0.81
N LEU A 74 17.32 -0.35 -2.14
CA LEU A 74 17.59 0.90 -2.85
C LEU A 74 16.31 1.74 -2.88
N PRO A 75 16.31 2.96 -2.30
CA PRO A 75 15.13 3.80 -2.30
C PRO A 75 14.73 4.27 -3.69
N ASP A 76 13.43 4.31 -3.94
CA ASP A 76 12.85 4.99 -5.07
C ASP A 76 12.49 6.43 -4.67
N PRO A 77 13.21 7.46 -5.17
CA PRO A 77 12.95 8.86 -4.82
C PRO A 77 11.52 9.32 -5.11
N SER A 78 10.87 8.74 -6.12
CA SER A 78 9.49 9.08 -6.50
C SER A 78 8.46 8.69 -5.45
N SER A 79 8.80 7.74 -4.59
CA SER A 79 7.94 7.23 -3.51
C SER A 79 8.06 8.03 -2.20
N TYR A 80 8.92 9.07 -2.16
CA TYR A 80 9.12 9.87 -0.96
C TYR A 80 7.81 10.47 -0.44
N THR A 81 7.47 10.12 0.80
CA THR A 81 6.22 10.54 1.44
C THR A 81 6.48 10.92 2.90
N VAL A 82 6.24 12.18 3.26
CA VAL A 82 6.24 12.61 4.67
C VAL A 82 5.08 11.96 5.40
N LEU A 83 5.32 11.46 6.60
CA LEU A 83 4.28 10.82 7.41
C LEU A 83 3.53 11.87 8.25
N PRO A 84 2.28 12.25 7.91
CA PRO A 84 1.60 13.36 8.59
C PRO A 84 1.39 13.13 10.11
N TRP A 85 1.35 11.87 10.53
CA TRP A 85 1.29 11.49 11.95
C TRP A 85 2.65 11.52 12.67
N GLN A 86 3.75 11.71 11.92
CA GLN A 86 5.12 11.81 12.41
C GLN A 86 5.93 12.72 11.48
N PRO A 87 5.71 14.06 11.49
CA PRO A 87 6.18 14.96 10.42
C PRO A 87 7.70 15.04 10.23
N ASN A 88 8.49 14.68 11.25
CA ASN A 88 9.95 14.58 11.12
C ASN A 88 10.43 13.25 10.52
N VAL A 89 9.52 12.40 10.02
CA VAL A 89 9.84 11.13 9.39
C VAL A 89 9.14 11.05 8.04
N ALA A 90 9.88 10.61 7.03
CA ALA A 90 9.31 10.22 5.74
C ALA A 90 9.53 8.73 5.49
N ALA A 91 8.74 8.16 4.58
CA ALA A 91 8.94 6.82 4.04
C ALA A 91 9.41 6.92 2.59
N MET A 92 10.32 6.06 2.19
CA MET A 92 10.63 5.74 0.80
C MET A 92 10.51 4.23 0.59
N GLN A 93 9.78 3.84 -0.43
CA GLN A 93 9.73 2.45 -0.86
C GLN A 93 11.02 2.12 -1.61
N CYS A 94 11.53 0.92 -1.35
CA CYS A 94 12.82 0.50 -1.89
C CYS A 94 12.65 -0.71 -2.79
N ASP A 95 13.49 -0.76 -3.81
CA ASP A 95 13.69 -1.97 -4.61
C ASP A 95 14.78 -2.82 -3.95
N ALA A 96 14.44 -4.08 -3.68
CA ALA A 96 15.41 -5.01 -3.09
C ALA A 96 16.37 -5.54 -4.16
N THR A 97 17.67 -5.47 -3.86
CA THR A 97 18.73 -6.00 -4.72
C THR A 97 19.64 -6.94 -3.94
N VAL A 98 20.28 -7.88 -4.61
CA VAL A 98 21.30 -8.76 -4.07
C VAL A 98 22.46 -8.78 -5.05
N GLU A 99 23.68 -8.50 -4.59
CA GLU A 99 24.89 -8.43 -5.42
C GLU A 99 24.76 -7.50 -6.64
N GLY A 100 23.99 -6.41 -6.49
CA GLY A 100 23.77 -5.42 -7.54
C GLY A 100 22.64 -5.75 -8.53
N GLU A 101 22.03 -6.93 -8.41
CA GLU A 101 20.91 -7.35 -9.27
C GLU A 101 19.57 -7.24 -8.53
N GLU A 102 18.51 -6.88 -9.25
CA GLU A 102 17.15 -6.85 -8.69
C GLU A 102 16.75 -8.21 -8.12
N TRP A 103 16.31 -8.22 -6.86
CA TRP A 103 15.89 -9.46 -6.20
C TRP A 103 14.57 -9.99 -6.79
N PRO A 104 14.57 -11.13 -7.49
CA PRO A 104 13.39 -11.59 -8.25
C PRO A 104 12.21 -12.04 -7.39
N TYR A 105 12.41 -12.18 -6.10
CA TYR A 105 11.36 -12.57 -5.14
C TYR A 105 10.77 -11.38 -4.37
N ALA A 106 11.23 -10.15 -4.65
CA ALA A 106 10.66 -8.95 -4.04
C ALA A 106 9.37 -8.53 -4.75
N PRO A 107 8.22 -8.44 -4.05
CA PRO A 107 6.93 -8.12 -4.67
C PRO A 107 6.95 -6.82 -5.48
N ARG A 108 7.61 -5.77 -4.98
CA ARG A 108 7.71 -4.49 -5.69
C ARG A 108 8.49 -4.62 -6.99
N VAL A 109 9.58 -5.37 -7.00
CA VAL A 109 10.38 -5.67 -8.20
C VAL A 109 9.57 -6.47 -9.22
N ILE A 110 8.78 -7.47 -8.76
CA ILE A 110 7.88 -8.24 -9.62
C ILE A 110 6.84 -7.32 -10.27
N LEU A 111 6.23 -6.42 -9.49
CA LEU A 111 5.25 -5.46 -9.99
C LEU A 111 5.89 -4.50 -11.01
N LYS A 112 7.07 -3.95 -10.73
CA LYS A 112 7.79 -3.07 -11.67
C LYS A 112 8.05 -3.77 -13.01
N ARG A 113 8.47 -5.03 -12.97
CA ARG A 113 8.66 -5.83 -14.19
C ARG A 113 7.36 -6.07 -14.95
N ALA A 114 6.25 -6.30 -14.23
CA ALA A 114 4.94 -6.43 -14.86
C ALA A 114 4.48 -5.13 -15.50
N VAL A 115 4.62 -4.00 -14.80
CA VAL A 115 4.31 -2.66 -15.33
C VAL A 115 5.17 -2.32 -16.54
N ALA A 116 6.48 -2.63 -16.52
CA ALA A 116 7.37 -2.42 -17.67
C ALA A 116 6.90 -3.22 -18.90
N ARG A 117 6.47 -4.47 -18.73
CA ARG A 117 5.93 -5.28 -19.82
C ARG A 117 4.63 -4.72 -20.39
N VAL A 118 3.79 -4.09 -19.58
CA VAL A 118 2.59 -3.38 -20.01
C VAL A 118 2.97 -2.14 -20.82
N ALA A 119 3.98 -1.39 -20.37
CA ALA A 119 4.48 -0.19 -21.04
C ALA A 119 5.12 -0.49 -22.42
N GLU A 120 5.75 -1.67 -22.61
CA GLU A 120 6.24 -2.13 -23.93
C GLU A 120 5.11 -2.22 -24.98
N GLN A 121 3.86 -2.33 -24.54
CA GLN A 121 2.68 -2.34 -25.43
C GLN A 121 2.02 -0.97 -25.58
N ASN A 122 2.68 0.10 -25.15
CA ASN A 122 2.14 1.47 -25.07
C ASN A 122 0.88 1.57 -24.22
N LEU A 123 0.86 0.85 -23.09
CA LEU A 123 -0.24 0.84 -22.13
C LEU A 123 0.25 1.26 -20.74
N VAL A 124 -0.66 1.85 -19.97
CA VAL A 124 -0.45 2.15 -18.55
C VAL A 124 -1.45 1.35 -17.71
N LEU A 125 -0.96 0.62 -16.71
CA LEU A 125 -1.80 -0.08 -15.74
C LEU A 125 -2.09 0.87 -14.58
N LYS A 126 -3.36 1.18 -14.35
CA LYS A 126 -3.82 1.86 -13.13
C LYS A 126 -4.58 0.90 -12.23
N SER A 127 -4.50 1.15 -10.93
CA SER A 127 -5.24 0.38 -9.94
C SER A 127 -5.80 1.26 -8.83
N GLY A 128 -6.96 0.87 -8.30
CA GLY A 128 -7.53 1.34 -7.06
C GLY A 128 -7.68 0.16 -6.10
N VAL A 129 -7.66 0.43 -4.81
CA VAL A 129 -7.82 -0.59 -3.77
C VAL A 129 -8.83 -0.12 -2.73
N GLU A 130 -9.68 -1.04 -2.30
CA GLU A 130 -10.62 -0.89 -1.21
C GLU A 130 -10.21 -1.88 -0.14
N ALA A 131 -9.52 -1.37 0.88
CA ALA A 131 -8.92 -2.20 1.92
C ALA A 131 -9.77 -2.15 3.19
N GLU A 132 -10.51 -3.19 3.45
CA GLU A 132 -11.24 -3.36 4.70
C GLU A 132 -10.30 -3.72 5.85
N TYR A 133 -10.64 -3.23 7.03
CA TYR A 133 -9.88 -3.51 8.24
C TYR A 133 -10.80 -3.53 9.46
N SER A 134 -10.39 -4.27 10.50
CA SER A 134 -11.11 -4.30 11.76
C SER A 134 -10.35 -3.54 12.84
N MET A 135 -11.07 -2.68 13.57
CA MET A 135 -10.59 -1.99 14.77
C MET A 135 -10.96 -2.81 16.00
N LEU A 136 -9.93 -3.17 16.78
CA LEU A 136 -10.04 -4.14 17.84
C LEU A 136 -9.56 -3.58 19.18
N HIS A 137 -10.22 -4.00 20.25
CA HIS A 137 -9.75 -3.88 21.61
C HIS A 137 -9.24 -5.24 22.11
N ARG A 138 -8.08 -5.27 22.79
CA ARG A 138 -7.55 -6.47 23.42
C ARG A 138 -8.05 -6.56 24.85
N ASN A 139 -8.68 -7.68 25.18
CA ASN A 139 -9.17 -8.00 26.51
C ASN A 139 -8.02 -8.43 27.44
N ASP A 140 -8.26 -8.44 28.76
CA ASP A 140 -7.26 -8.83 29.75
C ASP A 140 -6.82 -10.30 29.62
N ASP A 141 -7.67 -11.17 29.11
CA ASP A 141 -7.37 -12.57 28.82
C ASP A 141 -6.58 -12.77 27.52
N GLY A 142 -6.29 -11.69 26.79
CA GLY A 142 -5.56 -11.70 25.52
C GLY A 142 -6.43 -11.92 24.29
N SER A 143 -7.72 -12.18 24.43
CA SER A 143 -8.67 -12.24 23.30
C SER A 143 -8.94 -10.85 22.73
N PHE A 144 -9.60 -10.80 21.57
CA PHE A 144 -9.96 -9.55 20.90
C PHE A 144 -11.47 -9.41 20.76
N ARG A 145 -11.97 -8.18 20.79
CA ARG A 145 -13.34 -7.78 20.48
C ARG A 145 -13.33 -6.52 19.59
N PRO A 146 -14.46 -6.16 18.96
CA PRO A 146 -14.59 -4.85 18.30
C PRO A 146 -14.17 -3.70 19.22
N ALA A 147 -13.55 -2.66 18.64
CA ALA A 147 -12.96 -1.55 19.41
C ALA A 147 -13.98 -0.83 20.29
N ASP A 148 -15.19 -0.60 19.79
CA ASP A 148 -16.30 -0.05 20.58
C ASP A 148 -17.37 -1.14 20.83
N GLU A 149 -17.61 -1.44 22.11
CA GLU A 149 -18.61 -2.44 22.53
C GLU A 149 -20.05 -2.00 22.28
N ARG A 150 -20.27 -0.71 21.98
CA ARG A 150 -21.60 -0.17 21.62
C ARG A 150 -21.94 -0.41 20.15
N ASP A 151 -20.97 -0.81 19.35
CA ASP A 151 -21.19 -1.25 17.97
C ASP A 151 -21.80 -2.65 17.94
N THR A 152 -23.12 -2.68 18.06
CA THR A 152 -23.92 -3.90 18.23
C THR A 152 -25.01 -4.06 17.18
N SER A 153 -24.94 -3.31 16.06
CA SER A 153 -25.92 -3.45 14.99
C SER A 153 -25.90 -4.88 14.44
N MET A 154 -27.07 -5.42 14.14
CA MET A 154 -27.22 -6.71 13.45
C MET A 154 -27.00 -6.58 11.93
N LEU A 155 -27.11 -5.36 11.39
CA LEU A 155 -26.87 -5.00 10.01
C LEU A 155 -25.97 -3.74 10.03
N PRO A 156 -24.69 -3.90 10.29
CA PRO A 156 -23.79 -2.76 10.56
C PRO A 156 -23.34 -2.05 9.29
N CYS A 157 -23.38 -2.69 8.11
CA CYS A 157 -22.94 -2.11 6.86
C CYS A 157 -23.67 -0.79 6.58
N TYR A 158 -22.89 0.29 6.36
CA TYR A 158 -23.37 1.65 6.14
C TYR A 158 -24.19 2.26 7.30
N ASP A 159 -24.18 1.65 8.51
CA ASP A 159 -24.87 2.25 9.66
C ASP A 159 -24.13 3.51 10.12
N ALA A 160 -24.78 4.67 9.93
CA ALA A 160 -24.23 5.96 10.34
C ALA A 160 -23.91 6.03 11.85
N ARG A 161 -24.63 5.26 12.70
CA ARG A 161 -24.32 5.16 14.14
C ARG A 161 -23.02 4.39 14.37
N GLY A 162 -22.77 3.34 13.56
CA GLY A 162 -21.53 2.59 13.58
C GLY A 162 -20.33 3.47 13.27
N LEU A 163 -20.43 4.34 12.24
CA LEU A 163 -19.38 5.31 11.92
C LEU A 163 -19.05 6.23 13.11
N THR A 164 -20.05 6.63 13.92
CA THR A 164 -19.80 7.51 15.07
C THR A 164 -18.98 6.85 16.18
N THR A 165 -18.90 5.53 16.22
CA THR A 165 -18.13 4.79 17.24
C THR A 165 -16.62 5.02 17.08
N MET A 166 -16.15 5.24 15.84
CA MET A 166 -14.74 5.45 15.50
C MET A 166 -14.49 6.76 14.74
N LEU A 167 -15.39 7.75 14.86
CA LEU A 167 -15.35 8.98 14.05
C LEU A 167 -14.01 9.73 14.12
N ASP A 168 -13.41 9.84 15.31
CA ASP A 168 -12.13 10.52 15.49
C ASP A 168 -10.99 9.80 14.77
N HIS A 169 -11.00 8.46 14.78
CA HIS A 169 -10.04 7.65 14.03
C HIS A 169 -10.21 7.84 12.53
N LEU A 170 -11.43 7.64 12.02
CA LEU A 170 -11.75 7.73 10.59
C LEU A 170 -11.41 9.12 10.02
N THR A 171 -11.81 10.19 10.70
CA THR A 171 -11.51 11.56 10.26
C THR A 171 -10.03 11.91 10.36
N THR A 172 -9.30 11.34 11.31
CA THR A 172 -7.84 11.51 11.41
C THR A 172 -7.13 10.83 10.25
N VAL A 173 -7.49 9.60 9.93
CA VAL A 173 -6.95 8.87 8.77
C VAL A 173 -7.25 9.62 7.48
N SER A 174 -8.51 10.05 7.28
CA SER A 174 -8.93 10.84 6.11
C SER A 174 -8.07 12.09 5.91
N ARG A 175 -7.87 12.89 6.96
CA ARG A 175 -7.00 14.09 6.89
C ARG A 175 -5.55 13.75 6.57
N HIS A 176 -5.04 12.62 7.05
CA HIS A 176 -3.68 12.18 6.72
C HIS A 176 -3.58 11.71 5.26
N MET A 177 -4.58 11.01 4.73
CA MET A 177 -4.64 10.66 3.31
C MET A 177 -4.63 11.91 2.43
N ASP A 178 -5.43 12.93 2.79
CA ASP A 178 -5.48 14.19 2.05
C ASP A 178 -4.16 14.96 2.15
N ALA A 179 -3.52 14.99 3.32
CA ALA A 179 -2.20 15.60 3.49
C ALA A 179 -1.10 14.93 2.65
N MET A 180 -1.24 13.64 2.37
CA MET A 180 -0.36 12.89 1.45
C MET A 180 -0.78 12.99 -0.02
N GLY A 181 -1.86 13.73 -0.33
CA GLY A 181 -2.35 13.92 -1.69
C GLY A 181 -3.02 12.67 -2.29
N TRP A 182 -3.56 11.78 -1.45
CA TRP A 182 -4.17 10.54 -1.96
C TRP A 182 -5.63 10.72 -2.39
N GLY A 183 -6.32 11.79 -1.97
CA GLY A 183 -7.71 12.06 -2.32
C GLY A 183 -8.66 11.05 -1.71
N ASN A 184 -8.80 11.07 -0.36
CA ASN A 184 -9.82 10.27 0.29
C ASN A 184 -11.22 10.73 -0.15
N TYR A 185 -12.09 9.79 -0.54
CA TYR A 185 -13.42 10.12 -1.06
C TYR A 185 -14.58 9.40 -0.35
N ALA A 186 -14.32 8.30 0.36
CA ALA A 186 -15.32 7.57 1.13
C ALA A 186 -14.72 6.94 2.38
N ASN A 187 -15.53 6.81 3.43
CA ASN A 187 -15.18 6.16 4.68
C ASN A 187 -16.44 5.47 5.18
N ASP A 188 -16.43 4.14 5.21
CA ASP A 188 -17.61 3.34 5.45
C ASP A 188 -17.47 2.47 6.69
N HIS A 189 -18.62 2.18 7.32
CA HIS A 189 -18.75 1.07 8.25
C HIS A 189 -19.11 -0.18 7.47
N GLU A 190 -18.36 -1.24 7.66
CA GLU A 190 -18.53 -2.49 6.96
C GLU A 190 -19.45 -3.49 7.67
N ASP A 191 -19.58 -4.69 7.11
CA ASP A 191 -20.61 -5.69 7.47
C ASP A 191 -20.30 -6.45 8.78
N ALA A 192 -19.18 -6.17 9.44
CA ALA A 192 -18.90 -6.66 10.79
C ALA A 192 -18.74 -5.51 11.78
N ASN A 193 -19.21 -5.71 13.02
CA ASN A 193 -18.99 -4.72 14.08
C ASN A 193 -17.50 -4.43 14.25
N GLY A 194 -17.14 -3.15 14.27
CA GLY A 194 -15.76 -2.68 14.34
C GLY A 194 -14.98 -2.78 13.01
N GLN A 195 -15.66 -3.06 11.90
CA GLN A 195 -15.07 -3.14 10.57
C GLN A 195 -15.32 -1.86 9.79
N PHE A 196 -14.29 -1.40 9.08
CA PHE A 196 -14.32 -0.14 8.32
C PHE A 196 -13.57 -0.28 7.01
N GLU A 197 -13.94 0.57 6.05
CA GLU A 197 -13.23 0.79 4.80
C GLU A 197 -12.97 2.28 4.61
N GLN A 198 -11.79 2.65 4.12
CA GLN A 198 -11.45 4.04 3.81
C GLN A 198 -10.76 4.13 2.46
N ASN A 199 -11.44 4.73 1.51
CA ASN A 199 -11.08 4.71 0.10
C ASN A 199 -10.33 5.97 -0.32
N PHE A 200 -9.35 5.80 -1.19
CA PHE A 200 -8.56 6.89 -1.79
C PHE A 200 -8.45 6.73 -3.30
N GLY A 201 -8.12 7.84 -3.97
CA GLY A 201 -8.05 7.89 -5.42
C GLY A 201 -7.09 6.87 -6.02
N TYR A 202 -7.51 6.22 -7.11
CA TYR A 202 -6.66 5.31 -7.88
C TYR A 202 -5.45 6.05 -8.48
N SER A 203 -4.40 5.30 -8.78
CA SER A 203 -3.19 5.80 -9.44
C SER A 203 -2.60 4.73 -10.36
N ASP A 204 -1.39 4.95 -10.88
CA ASP A 204 -0.62 3.85 -11.46
C ASP A 204 -0.44 2.72 -10.45
N ALA A 205 -0.26 1.50 -10.93
CA ALA A 205 -0.29 0.31 -10.09
C ALA A 205 0.83 0.29 -9.03
N LEU A 206 2.00 0.86 -9.33
CA LEU A 206 3.11 0.91 -8.38
C LEU A 206 2.81 1.89 -7.25
N THR A 207 2.38 3.10 -7.58
CA THR A 207 1.99 4.14 -6.60
C THR A 207 0.86 3.65 -5.69
N THR A 208 -0.19 3.00 -6.24
CA THR A 208 -1.28 2.46 -5.43
C THR A 208 -0.79 1.39 -4.45
N SER A 209 0.11 0.51 -4.88
CA SER A 209 0.71 -0.53 -4.04
C SER A 209 1.57 0.06 -2.93
N ASP A 210 2.38 1.07 -3.23
CA ASP A 210 3.20 1.79 -2.26
C ASP A 210 2.33 2.51 -1.22
N ARG A 211 1.23 3.16 -1.66
CA ARG A 211 0.23 3.78 -0.78
C ARG A 211 -0.43 2.77 0.16
N LEU A 212 -0.77 1.58 -0.31
CA LEU A 212 -1.38 0.53 0.52
C LEU A 212 -0.44 0.09 1.66
N VAL A 213 0.87 0.00 1.39
CA VAL A 213 1.87 -0.32 2.42
C VAL A 213 1.91 0.78 3.50
N VAL A 214 1.93 2.04 3.09
CA VAL A 214 1.93 3.20 4.00
C VAL A 214 0.60 3.31 4.75
N LEU A 215 -0.55 3.03 4.09
CA LEU A 215 -1.87 2.98 4.72
C LEU A 215 -1.89 1.99 5.89
N ARG A 216 -1.42 0.77 5.67
CA ARG A 216 -1.37 -0.25 6.72
C ARG A 216 -0.50 0.19 7.91
N LEU A 217 0.65 0.80 7.63
CA LEU A 217 1.52 1.37 8.67
C LEU A 217 0.80 2.48 9.46
N MET A 218 0.11 3.38 8.76
CA MET A 218 -0.69 4.46 9.36
C MET A 218 -1.78 3.90 10.27
N MET A 219 -2.59 2.96 9.78
CA MET A 219 -3.68 2.35 10.55
C MET A 219 -3.17 1.69 11.83
N HIS A 220 -2.13 0.87 11.74
CA HIS A 220 -1.51 0.26 12.93
C HIS A 220 -0.99 1.30 13.91
N THR A 221 -0.35 2.37 13.41
CA THR A 221 0.24 3.41 14.27
C THR A 221 -0.84 4.22 14.98
N LEU A 222 -1.87 4.64 14.26
CA LEU A 222 -2.95 5.46 14.83
C LEU A 222 -3.82 4.66 15.80
N ALA A 223 -4.16 3.42 15.47
CA ALA A 223 -4.87 2.52 16.39
C ALA A 223 -4.08 2.35 17.70
N ARG A 224 -2.77 2.06 17.60
CA ARG A 224 -1.92 1.88 18.77
C ARG A 224 -1.85 3.12 19.67
N ARG A 225 -1.83 4.32 19.10
CA ARG A 225 -1.87 5.58 19.86
C ARG A 225 -3.17 5.77 20.66
N GLN A 226 -4.24 5.12 20.23
CA GLN A 226 -5.54 5.08 20.89
C GLN A 226 -5.72 3.88 21.84
N GLY A 227 -4.68 3.06 22.04
CA GLY A 227 -4.76 1.84 22.84
C GLY A 227 -5.53 0.70 22.15
N LEU A 228 -5.71 0.80 20.83
CA LEU A 228 -6.44 -0.13 19.98
C LEU A 228 -5.51 -0.89 19.03
N TYR A 229 -6.07 -1.83 18.30
CA TYR A 229 -5.41 -2.58 17.23
C TYR A 229 -6.21 -2.44 15.94
N ALA A 230 -5.53 -2.16 14.85
CA ALA A 230 -6.07 -2.32 13.50
C ALA A 230 -5.57 -3.65 12.92
N THR A 231 -6.42 -4.39 12.23
CA THR A 231 -6.02 -5.62 11.55
C THR A 231 -6.62 -5.71 10.16
N PHE A 232 -5.79 -6.10 9.20
CA PHE A 232 -6.15 -6.45 7.83
C PHE A 232 -6.23 -7.98 7.65
N MET A 233 -6.29 -8.74 8.75
CA MET A 233 -6.46 -10.19 8.70
C MET A 233 -7.77 -10.52 7.99
N PRO A 234 -7.78 -11.38 6.96
CA PRO A 234 -9.00 -11.64 6.18
C PRO A 234 -10.18 -12.14 7.02
N LYS A 235 -9.93 -12.92 8.05
CA LYS A 235 -11.00 -13.45 8.91
C LYS A 235 -10.59 -13.41 10.38
N PRO A 236 -10.65 -12.22 11.04
CA PRO A 236 -10.24 -12.11 12.46
C PRO A 236 -11.21 -12.79 13.43
N PHE A 237 -12.49 -12.87 13.06
CA PHE A 237 -13.53 -13.55 13.84
C PHE A 237 -14.25 -14.60 12.98
N THR A 238 -14.50 -15.79 13.53
CA THR A 238 -15.13 -16.89 12.80
C THR A 238 -16.62 -16.64 12.55
N ASP A 239 -17.27 -15.87 13.41
CA ASP A 239 -18.70 -15.57 13.44
C ASP A 239 -19.07 -14.20 12.84
N LYS A 240 -18.11 -13.43 12.34
CA LYS A 240 -18.32 -12.11 11.70
C LYS A 240 -17.86 -12.13 10.26
N THR A 241 -18.31 -11.17 9.46
CA THR A 241 -17.81 -10.95 8.09
C THR A 241 -16.30 -10.70 8.10
N GLY A 242 -15.61 -11.19 7.11
CA GLY A 242 -14.16 -11.02 6.95
C GLY A 242 -13.81 -9.71 6.28
N ASN A 243 -12.52 -9.31 6.35
CA ASN A 243 -11.99 -8.15 5.64
C ASN A 243 -11.65 -8.52 4.20
N GLY A 244 -12.27 -7.84 3.25
CA GLY A 244 -11.94 -7.90 1.84
C GLY A 244 -10.77 -6.98 1.48
N LEU A 245 -10.22 -7.21 0.30
CA LEU A 245 -9.34 -6.28 -0.39
C LEU A 245 -9.75 -6.30 -1.86
N HIS A 246 -10.67 -5.41 -2.23
CA HIS A 246 -11.07 -5.28 -3.61
C HIS A 246 -9.99 -4.54 -4.40
N MET A 247 -9.68 -5.06 -5.57
CA MET A 247 -8.70 -4.46 -6.45
C MET A 247 -9.36 -4.12 -7.78
N HIS A 248 -9.38 -2.85 -8.12
CA HIS A 248 -9.85 -2.32 -9.39
C HIS A 248 -8.66 -2.14 -10.33
N LEU A 249 -8.72 -2.72 -11.51
CA LEU A 249 -7.65 -2.66 -12.49
C LEU A 249 -8.18 -2.09 -13.80
N SER A 250 -7.40 -1.23 -14.44
CA SER A 250 -7.73 -0.65 -15.75
C SER A 250 -6.47 -0.40 -16.57
N LEU A 251 -6.59 -0.56 -17.90
CA LEU A 251 -5.55 -0.21 -18.84
C LEU A 251 -5.89 1.14 -19.51
N TRP A 252 -4.86 1.94 -19.68
CA TRP A 252 -4.95 3.29 -20.21
C TRP A 252 -3.96 3.47 -21.37
N SER A 253 -4.19 4.51 -22.21
CA SER A 253 -3.25 4.94 -23.24
C SER A 253 -1.85 5.23 -22.67
N ALA A 254 -0.84 5.28 -23.54
CA ALA A 254 0.56 5.47 -23.15
C ALA A 254 0.82 6.75 -22.33
N ASP A 255 0.03 7.81 -22.56
CA ASP A 255 0.04 9.06 -21.80
C ASP A 255 -0.75 8.96 -20.48
N GLY A 256 -1.52 7.88 -20.30
CA GLY A 256 -2.34 7.65 -19.11
C GLY A 256 -3.65 8.45 -19.06
N ASP A 257 -4.07 9.06 -20.15
CA ASP A 257 -5.21 9.98 -20.17
C ASP A 257 -6.53 9.32 -20.63
N GLU A 258 -6.46 8.29 -21.50
CA GLU A 258 -7.62 7.61 -22.06
C GLU A 258 -7.80 6.20 -21.48
N PRO A 259 -8.97 5.89 -20.83
CA PRO A 259 -9.27 4.53 -20.38
C PRO A 259 -9.62 3.63 -21.58
N LEU A 260 -9.08 2.41 -21.60
CA LEU A 260 -9.19 1.52 -22.77
C LEU A 260 -10.13 0.33 -22.58
N PHE A 261 -10.82 0.25 -21.43
CA PHE A 261 -11.75 -0.85 -21.17
C PHE A 261 -13.19 -0.56 -21.62
N GLU A 262 -13.52 0.68 -21.89
CA GLU A 262 -14.86 1.09 -22.33
C GLU A 262 -15.02 0.97 -23.85
N SER A 263 -16.23 0.61 -24.32
CA SER A 263 -16.59 0.57 -25.73
C SER A 263 -18.09 0.75 -25.95
N ASP A 264 -18.48 1.69 -26.81
CA ASP A 264 -19.86 1.86 -27.27
C ASP A 264 -20.29 0.74 -28.24
N HIS A 265 -19.36 -0.08 -28.73
CA HIS A 265 -19.59 -1.11 -29.75
C HIS A 265 -19.42 -2.54 -29.25
N ASP A 266 -19.73 -2.76 -27.98
CA ASP A 266 -19.64 -4.09 -27.38
C ASP A 266 -20.77 -5.02 -27.87
N ALA A 267 -20.41 -6.06 -28.62
CA ALA A 267 -21.35 -7.06 -29.10
C ALA A 267 -22.03 -7.87 -28.00
N ARG A 268 -21.46 -7.90 -26.78
CA ARG A 268 -22.03 -8.59 -25.62
C ARG A 268 -22.89 -7.66 -24.75
N GLY A 269 -22.91 -6.36 -25.04
CA GLY A 269 -23.77 -5.38 -24.38
C GLY A 269 -23.37 -4.99 -22.94
N LEU A 270 -22.11 -5.21 -22.56
CA LEU A 270 -21.58 -4.85 -21.25
C LEU A 270 -20.79 -3.53 -21.27
N GLY A 271 -20.64 -2.90 -22.44
CA GLY A 271 -19.88 -1.65 -22.58
C GLY A 271 -18.37 -1.85 -22.54
N LEU A 272 -17.87 -3.08 -22.79
CA LEU A 272 -16.46 -3.43 -22.67
C LEU A 272 -15.79 -3.55 -24.04
N SER A 273 -14.55 -3.09 -24.11
CA SER A 273 -13.69 -3.28 -25.28
C SER A 273 -13.18 -4.72 -25.39
N GLU A 274 -12.71 -5.11 -26.57
CA GLU A 274 -12.07 -6.42 -26.75
C GLU A 274 -10.82 -6.57 -25.86
N LEU A 275 -10.07 -5.48 -25.64
CA LEU A 275 -8.94 -5.46 -24.73
C LEU A 275 -9.37 -5.78 -23.28
N ALA A 276 -10.51 -5.24 -22.82
CA ALA A 276 -11.06 -5.54 -21.50
C ALA A 276 -11.40 -7.03 -21.37
N TYR A 277 -12.01 -7.65 -22.40
CA TYR A 277 -12.29 -9.08 -22.39
C TYR A 277 -11.03 -9.95 -22.38
N GLN A 278 -9.99 -9.55 -23.11
CA GLN A 278 -8.70 -10.24 -23.11
C GLN A 278 -8.03 -10.15 -21.73
N PHE A 279 -8.05 -8.97 -21.11
CA PHE A 279 -7.51 -8.76 -19.77
C PHE A 279 -8.26 -9.60 -18.72
N LEU A 280 -9.59 -9.59 -18.76
CA LEU A 280 -10.44 -10.41 -17.88
C LEU A 280 -10.16 -11.90 -18.08
N GLY A 281 -10.04 -12.35 -19.35
CA GLY A 281 -9.69 -13.74 -19.68
C GLY A 281 -8.37 -14.15 -19.05
N GLY A 282 -7.34 -13.31 -19.16
CA GLY A 282 -6.04 -13.54 -18.50
C GLY A 282 -6.16 -13.64 -16.98
N GLY A 283 -6.95 -12.75 -16.36
CA GLY A 283 -7.24 -12.82 -14.92
C GLY A 283 -7.89 -14.13 -14.50
N LEU A 284 -8.87 -14.60 -15.27
CA LEU A 284 -9.56 -15.88 -15.01
C LEU A 284 -8.64 -17.08 -15.19
N ASP A 285 -7.79 -17.08 -16.22
CA ASP A 285 -6.83 -18.17 -16.47
C ASP A 285 -5.82 -18.31 -15.32
N HIS A 286 -5.50 -17.22 -14.64
CA HIS A 286 -4.55 -17.19 -13.53
C HIS A 286 -5.21 -17.12 -12.15
N ALA A 287 -6.54 -17.22 -12.05
CA ALA A 287 -7.31 -17.06 -10.79
C ALA A 287 -6.86 -17.99 -9.65
N GLN A 288 -6.30 -19.15 -9.95
CA GLN A 288 -5.76 -20.05 -8.91
C GLN A 288 -4.47 -19.53 -8.26
N GLY A 289 -3.82 -18.55 -8.85
CA GLY A 289 -2.60 -17.91 -8.31
C GLY A 289 -2.89 -16.62 -7.53
N LEU A 290 -4.14 -16.17 -7.55
CA LEU A 290 -4.62 -15.03 -6.78
C LEU A 290 -5.14 -15.49 -5.42
#